data_84ccc24bd585236834f598bf542e4818
#
_entry.id   84ccc24bd585236834f598bf542e4818
#
_cell.length_a   1.000
_cell.length_b   1.000
_cell.length_c   1.000
_cell.angle_alpha   90.00
_cell.angle_beta   90.00
_cell.angle_gamma   90.00
#
_symmetry.space_group_name_H-M   'P 1'
#
loop_
_entity.id
_entity.type
_entity.pdbx_description
1 polymer ?
#
loop_
_entity_poly.entity_id
_entity_poly.type
_entity_poly.pdbx_seq_one_letter_code
_entity_poly.pdbx_strand_id
1 'polypeptide(L)'
;MKKIALMIVAMVAMVQMNAATTDAAVNNPENAEATAIAAADDSEGSIYDNPFKDDDDRTRHWSITTSGFYTGMGVKHNWDLINNTFEIGLLNVFAVNYNSLHGQNLSLGAGIHHRSYSIKRPNMLVRQNDVVVPTAYPSLNTEEIKDRSSNLNMWTVQFPLMFTQKIVKKLDFTVAGILNWNTYARVDNHYELNKVEHDTRYKGLKQEKINFDFMGALSWNDFGFYCRYSPGKFFKEGYGPEIKNTWTVGLIIGL
;
A
#
# COMPACT_ATOMS: atom_id res chain seq x y z
N MET A 1 -8.02 19.05 -0.87
CA MET A 1 -8.81 17.84 -0.56
C MET A 1 -9.81 17.46 -1.66
N LYS A 2 -10.67 18.37 -2.19
CA LYS A 2 -11.65 18.05 -3.25
C LYS A 2 -11.03 17.43 -4.53
N LYS A 3 -9.82 17.84 -4.96
CA LYS A 3 -9.15 17.30 -6.16
C LYS A 3 -8.64 15.87 -5.99
N ILE A 4 -8.28 15.46 -4.77
CA ILE A 4 -7.81 14.09 -4.47
C ILE A 4 -9.01 13.13 -4.44
N ALA A 5 -10.11 13.54 -3.83
CA ALA A 5 -11.35 12.74 -3.81
C ALA A 5 -11.90 12.51 -5.24
N LEU A 6 -11.83 13.53 -6.11
CA LEU A 6 -12.24 13.40 -7.50
C LEU A 6 -11.35 12.43 -8.28
N MET A 7 -10.05 12.40 -7.99
CA MET A 7 -9.08 11.50 -8.64
C MET A 7 -9.29 10.04 -8.22
N ILE A 8 -9.64 9.79 -6.96
CA ILE A 8 -9.97 8.45 -6.44
C ILE A 8 -11.28 7.96 -7.07
N VAL A 9 -12.31 8.80 -7.16
CA VAL A 9 -13.60 8.45 -7.81
C VAL A 9 -13.40 8.18 -9.30
N ALA A 10 -12.57 8.96 -10.01
CA ALA A 10 -12.26 8.73 -11.41
C ALA A 10 -11.49 7.40 -11.63
N MET A 11 -10.57 7.04 -10.75
CA MET A 11 -9.86 5.76 -10.80
C MET A 11 -10.81 4.58 -10.57
N VAL A 12 -11.72 4.67 -9.60
CA VAL A 12 -12.73 3.62 -9.33
C VAL A 12 -13.66 3.46 -10.53
N ALA A 13 -14.07 4.55 -11.18
CA ALA A 13 -14.91 4.50 -12.38
C ALA A 13 -14.21 3.85 -13.59
N MET A 14 -12.90 4.09 -13.77
CA MET A 14 -12.13 3.43 -14.84
C MET A 14 -11.98 1.92 -14.61
N VAL A 15 -11.90 1.48 -13.37
CA VAL A 15 -11.84 0.05 -13.00
C VAL A 15 -13.14 -0.65 -13.34
N GLN A 16 -14.30 -0.04 -13.09
CA GLN A 16 -15.60 -0.63 -13.41
C GLN A 16 -15.86 -0.71 -14.92
N MET A 17 -15.32 0.21 -15.72
CA MET A 17 -15.45 0.15 -17.18
C MET A 17 -14.61 -0.97 -17.80
N ASN A 18 -13.45 -1.31 -17.25
CA ASN A 18 -12.61 -2.41 -17.76
C ASN A 18 -13.18 -3.79 -17.40
N ALA A 19 -13.84 -3.95 -16.26
CA ALA A 19 -14.50 -5.20 -15.88
C ALA A 19 -15.66 -5.54 -16.85
N ALA A 20 -16.41 -4.54 -17.29
CA ALA A 20 -17.53 -4.75 -18.22
C ALA A 20 -17.11 -5.10 -19.66
N THR A 21 -15.88 -4.79 -20.08
CA THR A 21 -15.38 -5.12 -21.42
C THR A 21 -14.79 -6.51 -21.55
N THR A 22 -14.42 -7.16 -20.44
CA THR A 22 -13.85 -8.53 -20.43
C THR A 22 -14.91 -9.60 -20.57
N ASP A 23 -16.15 -9.35 -20.10
CA ASP A 23 -17.26 -10.32 -20.22
C ASP A 23 -17.87 -10.43 -21.63
N ALA A 24 -17.56 -9.50 -22.53
CA ALA A 24 -18.10 -9.51 -23.89
C ALA A 24 -17.31 -10.36 -24.90
N ALA A 25 -16.14 -10.88 -24.51
CA ALA A 25 -15.23 -11.59 -25.45
C ALA A 25 -15.32 -13.13 -25.38
N VAL A 26 -16.17 -13.70 -24.54
CA VAL A 26 -16.20 -15.17 -24.26
C VAL A 26 -17.30 -15.92 -25.03
N ASN A 27 -18.16 -15.28 -25.79
CA ASN A 27 -19.22 -15.94 -26.56
C ASN A 27 -18.83 -16.13 -28.04
N ASN A 28 -17.82 -16.99 -28.30
CA ASN A 28 -17.56 -17.48 -29.65
C ASN A 28 -17.97 -18.97 -29.74
N PRO A 29 -18.93 -19.34 -30.64
CA PRO A 29 -19.50 -20.69 -30.71
C PRO A 29 -18.51 -21.77 -31.18
N GLU A 30 -17.32 -21.42 -31.69
CA GLU A 30 -16.30 -22.39 -32.10
C GLU A 30 -15.58 -23.13 -30.94
N ASN A 31 -15.69 -22.60 -29.68
CA ASN A 31 -15.09 -23.25 -28.51
C ASN A 31 -16.00 -24.30 -27.83
N ALA A 32 -17.25 -24.45 -28.29
CA ALA A 32 -18.20 -25.39 -27.68
C ALA A 32 -17.89 -26.85 -27.94
N GLU A 33 -17.26 -27.20 -29.08
CA GLU A 33 -16.91 -28.58 -29.41
C GLU A 33 -15.67 -29.09 -28.65
N ALA A 34 -14.70 -28.23 -28.38
CA ALA A 34 -13.49 -28.63 -27.61
C ALA A 34 -13.80 -28.91 -26.12
N THR A 35 -14.81 -28.28 -25.58
CA THR A 35 -15.23 -28.48 -24.17
C THR A 35 -16.00 -29.79 -23.98
N ALA A 36 -16.73 -30.24 -24.99
CA ALA A 36 -17.52 -31.48 -24.94
C ALA A 36 -16.65 -32.77 -24.95
N ILE A 37 -15.45 -32.71 -25.52
CA ILE A 37 -14.54 -33.88 -25.57
C ILE A 37 -13.77 -34.06 -24.26
N ALA A 38 -13.53 -32.96 -23.50
CA ALA A 38 -12.86 -33.00 -22.18
C ALA A 38 -13.78 -33.49 -21.05
N ALA A 39 -15.10 -33.41 -21.23
CA ALA A 39 -16.08 -33.78 -20.19
C ALA A 39 -16.43 -35.28 -20.14
N ALA A 40 -15.90 -36.09 -21.08
CA ALA A 40 -16.25 -37.51 -21.20
C ALA A 40 -15.29 -38.48 -20.48
N ASP A 41 -14.20 -38.00 -19.87
CA ASP A 41 -13.14 -38.86 -19.30
C ASP A 41 -12.98 -38.81 -17.78
N ASP A 42 -13.91 -38.21 -17.06
CA ASP A 42 -13.84 -38.06 -15.57
C ASP A 42 -14.87 -38.90 -14.82
N SER A 43 -15.02 -40.19 -15.16
CA SER A 43 -15.85 -41.14 -14.41
C SER A 43 -15.04 -42.23 -13.70
N GLU A 44 -13.94 -41.92 -13.03
CA GLU A 44 -13.37 -42.81 -12.01
C GLU A 44 -13.14 -42.05 -10.71
N GLY A 45 -13.93 -42.45 -9.68
CA GLY A 45 -13.97 -41.84 -8.38
C GLY A 45 -12.64 -41.77 -7.65
N SER A 46 -12.06 -40.59 -7.59
CA SER A 46 -10.96 -40.30 -6.68
C SER A 46 -11.52 -40.05 -5.27
N ILE A 47 -11.10 -40.90 -4.33
CA ILE A 47 -11.46 -40.85 -2.89
C ILE A 47 -10.87 -39.61 -2.16
N TYR A 48 -10.16 -38.76 -2.85
CA TYR A 48 -9.68 -37.50 -2.31
C TYR A 48 -10.55 -36.36 -2.85
N ASP A 49 -11.62 -36.06 -2.12
CA ASP A 49 -12.29 -34.76 -2.24
C ASP A 49 -11.28 -33.67 -1.92
N ASN A 50 -10.76 -33.02 -2.97
CA ASN A 50 -9.84 -31.91 -2.78
C ASN A 50 -10.63 -30.74 -2.17
N PRO A 51 -10.40 -30.37 -0.89
CA PRO A 51 -11.15 -29.32 -0.21
C PRO A 51 -10.95 -27.93 -0.86
N PHE A 52 -10.11 -27.83 -1.87
CA PHE A 52 -9.83 -26.62 -2.66
C PHE A 52 -10.55 -26.59 -4.01
N LYS A 53 -11.40 -27.58 -4.31
CA LYS A 53 -12.17 -27.58 -5.56
C LYS A 53 -13.34 -26.62 -5.42
N ASP A 54 -13.12 -25.35 -5.76
CA ASP A 54 -14.21 -24.46 -6.16
C ASP A 54 -14.60 -24.85 -7.59
N ASP A 55 -15.89 -24.80 -7.90
CA ASP A 55 -16.44 -25.08 -9.23
C ASP A 55 -16.06 -24.01 -10.29
N ASP A 56 -15.12 -23.15 -9.95
CA ASP A 56 -14.61 -22.11 -10.82
C ASP A 56 -13.32 -22.58 -11.49
N ASP A 57 -13.36 -22.67 -12.79
CA ASP A 57 -12.36 -23.10 -13.76
C ASP A 57 -10.90 -22.77 -13.35
N ARG A 58 -10.21 -23.70 -12.68
CA ARG A 58 -8.81 -23.55 -12.28
C ARG A 58 -7.89 -23.83 -13.45
N THR A 59 -8.04 -23.07 -14.51
CA THR A 59 -7.10 -23.08 -15.62
C THR A 59 -5.92 -22.19 -15.31
N ARG A 60 -4.70 -22.61 -15.70
CA ARG A 60 -3.54 -21.71 -15.71
C ARG A 60 -3.85 -20.54 -16.63
N HIS A 61 -3.89 -19.35 -16.10
CA HIS A 61 -4.16 -18.17 -16.93
C HIS A 61 -3.43 -16.93 -16.44
N TRP A 62 -3.20 -16.03 -17.36
CA TRP A 62 -2.72 -14.70 -17.09
C TRP A 62 -3.94 -13.77 -16.95
N SER A 63 -3.89 -12.87 -15.98
CA SER A 63 -4.92 -11.85 -15.80
C SER A 63 -4.31 -10.49 -15.49
N ILE A 64 -5.04 -9.44 -15.78
CA ILE A 64 -4.69 -8.08 -15.38
C ILE A 64 -5.74 -7.60 -14.40
N THR A 65 -5.28 -7.17 -13.22
CA THR A 65 -6.19 -6.74 -12.15
C THR A 65 -5.73 -5.45 -11.51
N THR A 66 -6.65 -4.80 -10.80
CA THR A 66 -6.36 -3.77 -9.80
C THR A 66 -6.65 -4.37 -8.44
N SER A 67 -5.74 -4.23 -7.49
CA SER A 67 -5.89 -4.91 -6.20
C SER A 67 -5.26 -4.15 -5.04
N GLY A 68 -5.73 -4.47 -3.83
CA GLY A 68 -5.09 -4.14 -2.57
C GLY A 68 -5.16 -2.68 -2.19
N PHE A 69 -6.36 -2.12 -1.97
CA PHE A 69 -6.48 -0.89 -1.20
C PHE A 69 -6.14 -1.16 0.27
N TYR A 70 -5.23 -0.39 0.85
CA TYR A 70 -4.80 -0.60 2.22
C TYR A 70 -4.66 0.70 3.00
N THR A 71 -4.83 0.59 4.33
CA THR A 71 -4.58 1.66 5.29
C THR A 71 -4.02 1.08 6.58
N GLY A 72 -3.09 1.78 7.21
CA GLY A 72 -2.44 1.27 8.41
C GLY A 72 -1.76 2.32 9.26
N MET A 73 -1.31 1.86 10.43
CA MET A 73 -0.63 2.67 11.42
C MET A 73 0.70 2.03 11.81
N GLY A 74 1.68 2.85 12.13
CA GLY A 74 2.97 2.42 12.67
C GLY A 74 2.81 1.88 14.09
N VAL A 75 3.37 0.69 14.32
CA VAL A 75 3.30 0.01 15.63
C VAL A 75 4.63 -0.02 16.35
N LYS A 76 5.74 0.13 15.63
CA LYS A 76 7.08 0.16 16.21
C LYS A 76 8.02 1.00 15.37
N HIS A 77 8.70 1.91 16.02
CA HIS A 77 9.78 2.70 15.46
C HIS A 77 10.90 2.81 16.49
N ASN A 78 12.13 2.79 16.03
CA ASN A 78 13.31 2.94 16.90
C ASN A 78 13.65 4.40 17.18
N TRP A 79 12.64 5.30 17.24
CA TRP A 79 12.94 6.74 17.22
C TRP A 79 12.21 7.48 18.33
N ASP A 80 12.96 8.27 19.04
CA ASP A 80 12.41 9.20 20.03
C ASP A 80 11.65 10.37 19.38
N LEU A 81 11.80 10.53 18.05
CA LEU A 81 11.28 11.67 17.30
C LEU A 81 9.86 11.47 16.75
N ILE A 82 9.45 10.25 16.45
CA ILE A 82 8.15 9.97 15.80
C ILE A 82 7.14 9.50 16.83
N ASN A 83 5.98 10.13 16.81
CA ASN A 83 4.84 9.77 17.66
C ASN A 83 3.99 8.68 17.01
N ASN A 84 3.64 8.87 15.74
CA ASN A 84 2.79 7.96 14.99
C ASN A 84 3.13 7.99 13.50
N THR A 85 2.79 6.90 12.80
CA THR A 85 2.88 6.81 11.34
C THR A 85 1.53 6.36 10.81
N PHE A 86 1.05 7.01 9.77
CA PHE A 86 -0.15 6.63 9.06
C PHE A 86 0.21 6.36 7.60
N GLU A 87 -0.36 5.28 7.04
CA GLU A 87 -0.19 5.00 5.61
C GLU A 87 -1.52 4.64 4.95
N ILE A 88 -1.62 4.97 3.67
CA ILE A 88 -2.73 4.64 2.80
C ILE A 88 -2.23 4.45 1.38
N GLY A 89 -2.79 3.50 0.65
CA GLY A 89 -2.37 3.27 -0.72
C GLY A 89 -3.20 2.25 -1.46
N LEU A 90 -2.88 2.14 -2.76
CA LEU A 90 -3.28 1.03 -3.62
C LEU A 90 -2.04 0.22 -3.92
N LEU A 91 -2.06 -1.06 -3.58
CA LEU A 91 -0.91 -1.95 -3.78
C LEU A 91 -0.62 -2.10 -5.27
N ASN A 92 -1.67 -2.30 -6.06
CA ASN A 92 -1.63 -2.33 -7.51
C ASN A 92 -2.72 -1.44 -8.12
N VAL A 93 -2.33 -0.41 -8.86
CA VAL A 93 -3.21 0.29 -9.79
C VAL A 93 -3.45 -0.60 -11.01
N PHE A 94 -2.40 -1.32 -11.42
CA PHE A 94 -2.51 -2.44 -12.34
C PHE A 94 -1.49 -3.51 -11.95
N ALA A 95 -1.82 -4.78 -12.19
CA ALA A 95 -0.91 -5.90 -12.00
C ALA A 95 -1.14 -6.95 -13.06
N VAL A 96 -0.05 -7.60 -13.46
CA VAL A 96 -0.07 -8.83 -14.25
C VAL A 96 0.05 -10.00 -13.28
N ASN A 97 -0.93 -10.89 -13.33
CA ASN A 97 -1.01 -12.05 -12.44
C ASN A 97 -0.83 -13.33 -13.24
N TYR A 98 -0.16 -14.29 -12.64
CA TYR A 98 -0.11 -15.66 -13.08
C TYR A 98 -0.76 -16.57 -12.04
N ASN A 99 -1.89 -17.16 -12.40
CA ASN A 99 -2.63 -18.07 -11.56
C ASN A 99 -2.24 -19.52 -11.86
N SER A 100 -1.89 -20.27 -10.82
CA SER A 100 -1.58 -21.70 -10.90
C SER A 100 -2.80 -22.54 -10.51
N LEU A 101 -2.85 -23.79 -11.00
CA LEU A 101 -3.87 -24.79 -10.67
C LEU A 101 -3.97 -25.10 -9.16
N HIS A 102 -2.94 -24.81 -8.37
CA HIS A 102 -2.87 -25.14 -6.94
C HIS A 102 -3.30 -23.98 -6.03
N GLY A 103 -4.03 -22.97 -6.53
CA GLY A 103 -4.46 -21.81 -5.76
C GLY A 103 -3.31 -20.87 -5.41
N GLN A 104 -2.26 -20.88 -6.22
CA GLN A 104 -1.14 -19.95 -6.12
C GLN A 104 -1.30 -18.83 -7.14
N ASN A 105 -1.03 -17.62 -6.72
CA ASN A 105 -0.99 -16.45 -7.60
C ASN A 105 0.37 -15.75 -7.44
N LEU A 106 1.03 -15.49 -8.55
CA LEU A 106 2.21 -14.63 -8.62
C LEU A 106 1.81 -13.33 -9.33
N SER A 107 2.00 -12.20 -8.70
CA SER A 107 1.59 -10.89 -9.20
C SER A 107 2.76 -9.92 -9.25
N LEU A 108 2.91 -9.20 -10.35
CA LEU A 108 3.81 -8.06 -10.50
C LEU A 108 3.01 -6.85 -10.96
N GLY A 109 3.10 -5.75 -10.22
CA GLY A 109 2.30 -4.58 -10.51
C GLY A 109 2.97 -3.25 -10.24
N ALA A 110 2.18 -2.21 -10.35
CA ALA A 110 2.55 -0.84 -9.96
C ALA A 110 1.40 -0.20 -9.18
N GLY A 111 1.74 0.45 -8.08
CA GLY A 111 0.81 1.08 -7.17
C GLY A 111 1.23 2.45 -6.68
N ILE A 112 0.42 3.04 -5.84
CA ILE A 112 0.66 4.34 -5.21
C ILE A 112 0.51 4.24 -3.71
N HIS A 113 1.37 4.97 -2.99
CA HIS A 113 1.43 4.93 -1.54
C HIS A 113 1.66 6.33 -0.99
N HIS A 114 0.92 6.69 0.04
CA HIS A 114 1.13 7.88 0.85
C HIS A 114 1.43 7.46 2.28
N ARG A 115 2.50 8.01 2.85
CA ARG A 115 2.89 7.81 4.25
C ARG A 115 3.10 9.14 4.95
N SER A 116 2.53 9.27 6.14
CA SER A 116 2.65 10.44 7.01
C SER A 116 3.25 10.03 8.34
N TYR A 117 4.31 10.73 8.75
CA TYR A 117 4.95 10.57 10.04
C TYR A 117 4.63 11.79 10.90
N SER A 118 3.96 11.58 12.03
CA SER A 118 3.69 12.63 13.02
C SER A 118 4.86 12.74 13.99
N ILE A 119 5.39 13.94 14.13
CA ILE A 119 6.56 14.21 14.97
C ILE A 119 6.14 14.34 16.44
N LYS A 120 6.94 13.77 17.34
CA LYS A 120 6.68 13.80 18.78
C LYS A 120 6.94 15.18 19.36
N ARG A 121 5.97 15.67 20.09
CA ARG A 121 6.12 16.94 20.88
C ARG A 121 7.24 16.79 21.92
N PRO A 122 8.03 17.84 22.24
CA PRO A 122 7.86 19.24 21.86
C PRO A 122 8.54 19.65 20.54
N ASN A 123 8.93 18.72 19.69
CA ASN A 123 9.71 19.00 18.48
C ASN A 123 8.83 19.24 17.26
N MET A 124 9.35 20.05 16.34
CA MET A 124 8.92 20.18 14.94
C MET A 124 10.11 19.99 14.01
N LEU A 125 9.86 19.66 12.75
CA LEU A 125 10.92 19.56 11.72
C LEU A 125 11.09 20.88 11.00
N VAL A 126 12.31 21.41 10.98
CA VAL A 126 12.66 22.66 10.29
C VAL A 126 13.74 22.37 9.26
N ARG A 127 13.60 22.94 8.06
CA ARG A 127 14.64 22.88 7.03
C ARG A 127 15.62 24.03 7.19
N GLN A 128 16.88 23.71 7.43
CA GLN A 128 17.99 24.66 7.52
C GLN A 128 19.08 24.23 6.53
N ASN A 129 19.41 25.08 5.56
CA ASN A 129 20.44 24.80 4.55
C ASN A 129 20.31 23.40 3.89
N ASP A 130 19.12 23.06 3.42
CA ASP A 130 18.76 21.76 2.83
C ASP A 130 18.75 20.55 3.78
N VAL A 131 19.14 20.71 5.04
CA VAL A 131 19.08 19.69 6.08
C VAL A 131 17.78 19.85 6.89
N VAL A 132 17.10 18.78 7.15
CA VAL A 132 15.92 18.76 8.02
C VAL A 132 16.38 18.43 9.44
N VAL A 133 16.12 19.34 10.38
CA VAL A 133 16.52 19.16 11.78
C VAL A 133 15.31 19.21 12.70
N PRO A 134 15.25 18.36 13.74
CA PRO A 134 14.28 18.48 14.79
C PRO A 134 14.61 19.70 15.65
N THR A 135 13.63 20.58 15.83
CA THR A 135 13.78 21.82 16.61
C THR A 135 12.58 21.93 17.55
N ALA A 136 12.80 22.39 18.78
CA ALA A 136 11.68 22.67 19.68
C ALA A 136 10.82 23.80 19.13
N TYR A 137 9.50 23.76 19.41
CA TYR A 137 8.63 24.88 19.08
C TYR A 137 9.12 26.15 19.79
N PRO A 138 8.96 27.33 19.16
CA PRO A 138 9.35 28.60 19.79
C PRO A 138 8.54 28.81 21.09
N SER A 139 9.19 28.72 22.24
CA SER A 139 8.58 29.03 23.54
C SER A 139 9.03 30.42 23.99
N LEU A 140 8.11 31.35 24.05
CA LEU A 140 8.33 32.58 24.80
C LEU A 140 7.87 32.33 26.24
N ASN A 141 8.62 32.75 27.20
CA ASN A 141 8.62 32.35 28.63
C ASN A 141 7.26 32.37 29.40
N THR A 142 6.15 32.74 28.78
CA THR A 142 4.83 32.87 29.41
C THR A 142 3.67 32.50 28.49
N GLU A 143 3.92 32.06 27.24
CA GLU A 143 2.86 31.90 26.25
C GLU A 143 2.54 30.44 25.98
N GLU A 144 1.25 30.16 26.05
CA GLU A 144 0.75 28.82 25.78
C GLU A 144 0.66 28.57 24.27
N ILE A 145 1.50 27.65 23.75
CA ILE A 145 1.41 27.20 22.37
C ILE A 145 0.35 26.11 22.26
N LYS A 146 -0.67 26.40 21.46
CA LYS A 146 -1.78 25.45 21.18
C LYS A 146 -1.64 24.79 19.80
N ASP A 147 -2.42 23.76 19.58
CA ASP A 147 -2.62 23.05 18.29
C ASP A 147 -1.34 22.70 17.51
N ARG A 148 -0.33 22.23 18.26
CA ARG A 148 0.98 21.87 17.71
C ARG A 148 0.92 20.59 16.91
N SER A 149 1.25 20.66 15.62
CA SER A 149 1.48 19.48 14.77
C SER A 149 2.66 19.68 13.82
N SER A 150 3.44 18.63 13.64
CA SER A 150 4.51 18.57 12.64
C SER A 150 4.44 17.22 11.97
N ASN A 151 4.20 17.22 10.66
CA ASN A 151 4.01 16.01 9.89
C ASN A 151 4.97 15.95 8.70
N LEU A 152 5.65 14.81 8.58
CA LEU A 152 6.50 14.50 7.44
C LEU A 152 5.72 13.58 6.49
N ASN A 153 5.37 14.09 5.32
CA ASN A 153 4.53 13.42 4.34
C ASN A 153 5.34 12.97 3.13
N MET A 154 5.08 11.75 2.65
CA MET A 154 5.77 11.17 1.49
C MET A 154 4.76 10.51 0.54
N TRP A 155 4.93 10.76 -0.76
CA TRP A 155 4.27 10.06 -1.85
C TRP A 155 5.25 9.17 -2.59
N THR A 156 4.80 7.97 -2.87
CA THR A 156 5.64 6.90 -3.44
C THR A 156 4.88 6.19 -4.56
N VAL A 157 5.57 5.91 -5.66
CA VAL A 157 5.16 4.89 -6.61
C VAL A 157 5.79 3.59 -6.16
N GLN A 158 4.99 2.54 -6.03
CA GLN A 158 5.45 1.23 -5.55
C GLN A 158 5.32 0.17 -6.65
N PHE A 159 6.26 -0.77 -6.64
CA PHE A 159 6.29 -1.91 -7.56
C PHE A 159 6.33 -3.19 -6.72
N PRO A 160 5.16 -3.73 -6.35
CA PRO A 160 5.09 -4.97 -5.58
C PRO A 160 5.30 -6.20 -6.47
N LEU A 161 6.10 -7.12 -5.99
CA LEU A 161 6.13 -8.52 -6.41
C LEU A 161 5.46 -9.33 -5.29
N MET A 162 4.32 -9.92 -5.58
CA MET A 162 3.49 -10.60 -4.60
C MET A 162 3.36 -12.08 -4.94
N PHE A 163 3.39 -12.90 -3.89
CA PHE A 163 3.01 -14.30 -3.95
C PHE A 163 1.85 -14.53 -3.00
N THR A 164 0.72 -15.00 -3.52
CA THR A 164 -0.47 -15.33 -2.75
C THR A 164 -0.72 -16.83 -2.82
N GLN A 165 -0.93 -17.45 -1.67
CA GLN A 165 -1.29 -18.85 -1.51
C GLN A 165 -2.66 -18.95 -0.85
N LYS A 166 -3.60 -19.61 -1.52
CA LYS A 166 -4.89 -19.98 -0.92
C LYS A 166 -4.66 -21.11 0.09
N ILE A 167 -4.94 -20.85 1.37
CA ILE A 167 -4.77 -21.83 2.45
C ILE A 167 -6.02 -22.70 2.58
N VAL A 168 -7.18 -22.06 2.61
CA VAL A 168 -8.50 -22.71 2.59
C VAL A 168 -9.45 -21.89 1.72
N LYS A 169 -10.66 -22.40 1.47
CA LYS A 169 -11.62 -21.85 0.49
C LYS A 169 -11.76 -20.31 0.45
N LYS A 170 -11.55 -19.64 1.59
CA LYS A 170 -11.77 -18.19 1.75
C LYS A 170 -10.60 -17.47 2.40
N LEU A 171 -9.53 -18.19 2.74
CA LEU A 171 -8.39 -17.64 3.45
C LEU A 171 -7.15 -17.68 2.58
N ASP A 172 -6.62 -16.52 2.28
CA ASP A 172 -5.43 -16.33 1.48
C ASP A 172 -4.29 -15.77 2.33
N PHE A 173 -3.09 -16.25 2.09
CA PHE A 173 -1.85 -15.71 2.66
C PHE A 173 -1.03 -15.10 1.54
N THR A 174 -0.66 -13.83 1.70
CA THR A 174 0.14 -13.08 0.72
C THR A 174 1.44 -12.63 1.35
N VAL A 175 2.54 -12.82 0.62
CA VAL A 175 3.83 -12.18 0.91
C VAL A 175 4.22 -11.30 -0.26
N ALA A 176 4.82 -10.14 0.02
CA ALA A 176 5.25 -9.21 -1.00
C ALA A 176 6.61 -8.59 -0.69
N GLY A 177 7.44 -8.48 -1.72
CA GLY A 177 8.57 -7.56 -1.77
C GLY A 177 8.19 -6.33 -2.58
N ILE A 178 8.36 -5.14 -2.03
CA ILE A 178 7.88 -3.90 -2.63
C ILE A 178 9.06 -2.96 -2.88
N LEU A 179 9.33 -2.67 -4.15
CA LEU A 179 10.26 -1.62 -4.54
C LEU A 179 9.50 -0.28 -4.54
N ASN A 180 9.98 0.68 -3.76
CA ASN A 180 9.39 2.00 -3.62
C ASN A 180 10.22 3.06 -4.32
N TRP A 181 9.59 3.83 -5.20
CA TRP A 181 10.15 5.05 -5.78
C TRP A 181 9.50 6.27 -5.12
N ASN A 182 10.25 6.91 -4.22
CA ASN A 182 9.79 8.06 -3.44
C ASN A 182 9.81 9.33 -4.31
N THR A 183 8.65 9.74 -4.79
CA THR A 183 8.51 10.81 -5.77
C THR A 183 8.53 12.19 -5.12
N TYR A 184 7.86 12.33 -3.98
CA TYR A 184 7.65 13.62 -3.33
C TYR A 184 7.62 13.48 -1.82
N ALA A 185 8.33 14.38 -1.12
CA ALA A 185 8.28 14.49 0.33
C ALA A 185 8.17 15.95 0.77
N ARG A 186 7.46 16.18 1.88
CA ARG A 186 7.29 17.51 2.48
C ARG A 186 7.12 17.42 3.98
N VAL A 187 7.51 18.49 4.67
CA VAL A 187 7.19 18.74 6.08
C VAL A 187 6.09 19.81 6.14
N ASP A 188 5.05 19.54 6.89
CA ASP A 188 3.98 20.50 7.21
C ASP A 188 4.00 20.71 8.72
N ASN A 189 4.24 21.95 9.17
CA ASN A 189 4.17 22.36 10.58
C ASN A 189 3.00 23.31 10.76
N HIS A 190 2.26 23.11 11.83
CA HIS A 190 1.17 23.99 12.28
C HIS A 190 1.27 24.20 13.79
N TYR A 191 1.15 25.43 14.25
CA TYR A 191 1.03 25.77 15.67
C TYR A 191 0.37 27.13 15.84
N GLU A 192 -0.34 27.31 16.95
CA GLU A 192 -0.91 28.59 17.36
C GLU A 192 -0.04 29.22 18.47
N LEU A 193 0.41 30.46 18.27
CA LEU A 193 1.14 31.24 19.24
C LEU A 193 0.42 32.57 19.42
N ASN A 194 0.00 32.90 20.66
CA ASN A 194 -0.75 34.14 20.98
C ASN A 194 -2.02 34.32 20.12
N LYS A 195 -2.77 33.26 19.85
CA LYS A 195 -3.96 33.26 18.99
C LYS A 195 -3.65 33.58 17.52
N VAL A 196 -2.37 33.55 17.12
CA VAL A 196 -1.94 33.66 15.73
C VAL A 196 -1.52 32.30 15.25
N GLU A 197 -2.12 31.85 14.15
CA GLU A 197 -1.77 30.59 13.48
C GLU A 197 -0.49 30.74 12.67
N HIS A 198 0.42 29.81 12.83
CA HIS A 198 1.67 29.71 12.10
C HIS A 198 1.72 28.41 11.31
N ASP A 199 1.61 28.53 9.98
CA ASP A 199 1.73 27.43 9.04
C ASP A 199 3.04 27.50 8.27
N THR A 200 3.85 26.45 8.36
CA THR A 200 5.10 26.39 7.62
C THR A 200 5.16 25.08 6.83
N ARG A 201 5.52 25.19 5.54
CA ARG A 201 5.63 24.05 4.65
C ARG A 201 6.97 24.01 3.94
N TYR A 202 7.73 22.95 4.15
CA TYR A 202 9.01 22.70 3.48
C TYR A 202 8.84 21.60 2.43
N LYS A 203 9.19 21.92 1.17
CA LYS A 203 9.18 21.01 0.01
C LYS A 203 10.60 20.76 -0.46
N GLY A 204 10.76 19.78 -1.39
CA GLY A 204 12.07 19.50 -2.00
C GLY A 204 13.08 18.94 -1.01
N LEU A 205 12.61 18.07 -0.13
CA LEU A 205 13.45 17.37 0.83
C LEU A 205 14.42 16.41 0.11
N LYS A 206 15.56 16.16 0.74
CA LYS A 206 16.55 15.20 0.23
C LYS A 206 16.22 13.79 0.75
N GLN A 207 15.03 13.28 0.36
CA GLN A 207 14.64 11.92 0.70
C GLN A 207 15.41 10.88 -0.14
N GLU A 208 15.55 9.66 0.38
CA GLU A 208 15.98 8.50 -0.40
C GLU A 208 14.98 8.24 -1.53
N LYS A 209 15.51 8.06 -2.75
CA LYS A 209 14.66 7.90 -3.94
C LYS A 209 14.11 6.50 -4.09
N ILE A 210 14.86 5.50 -3.65
CA ILE A 210 14.52 4.09 -3.80
C ILE A 210 14.65 3.40 -2.46
N ASN A 211 13.60 2.71 -2.06
CA ASN A 211 13.56 1.89 -0.84
C ASN A 211 12.88 0.56 -1.12
N PHE A 212 13.16 -0.43 -0.28
CA PHE A 212 12.52 -1.74 -0.27
C PHE A 212 11.68 -1.92 0.98
N ASP A 213 10.48 -2.49 0.81
CA ASP A 213 9.63 -2.92 1.91
C ASP A 213 9.26 -4.40 1.75
N PHE A 214 8.95 -5.04 2.86
CA PHE A 214 8.41 -6.39 2.91
C PHE A 214 7.02 -6.33 3.53
N MET A 215 6.07 -7.08 2.97
CA MET A 215 4.70 -7.13 3.48
C MET A 215 4.24 -8.58 3.57
N GLY A 216 3.57 -8.91 4.66
CA GLY A 216 2.78 -10.11 4.82
C GLY A 216 1.33 -9.73 5.06
N ALA A 217 0.39 -10.43 4.43
CA ALA A 217 -1.04 -10.21 4.63
C ALA A 217 -1.78 -11.54 4.77
N LEU A 218 -2.85 -11.51 5.55
CA LEU A 218 -3.80 -12.61 5.71
C LEU A 218 -5.18 -12.06 5.40
N SER A 219 -5.83 -12.56 4.35
CA SER A 219 -7.13 -12.09 3.90
C SER A 219 -8.18 -13.20 3.94
N TRP A 220 -9.39 -12.82 4.35
CA TRP A 220 -10.58 -13.65 4.33
C TRP A 220 -11.58 -13.08 3.34
N ASN A 221 -11.81 -13.78 2.23
CA ASN A 221 -12.39 -13.22 1.00
C ASN A 221 -11.54 -12.01 0.54
N ASP A 222 -12.16 -10.83 0.41
CA ASP A 222 -11.51 -9.61 -0.04
C ASP A 222 -11.00 -8.73 1.11
N PHE A 223 -11.14 -9.15 2.38
CA PHE A 223 -10.80 -8.36 3.55
C PHE A 223 -9.64 -8.98 4.31
N GLY A 224 -8.62 -8.22 4.64
CA GLY A 224 -7.45 -8.75 5.32
C GLY A 224 -6.76 -7.78 6.27
N PHE A 225 -5.83 -8.37 7.03
CA PHE A 225 -4.85 -7.65 7.84
C PHE A 225 -3.48 -7.79 7.20
N TYR A 226 -2.69 -6.73 7.27
CA TYR A 226 -1.31 -6.78 6.81
C TYR A 226 -0.34 -6.27 7.87
N CYS A 227 0.89 -6.72 7.74
CA CYS A 227 2.06 -6.20 8.44
C CYS A 227 3.12 -5.85 7.39
N ARG A 228 3.66 -4.64 7.44
CA ARG A 228 4.68 -4.13 6.51
C ARG A 228 5.92 -3.70 7.29
N TYR A 229 7.06 -4.11 6.83
CA TYR A 229 8.37 -3.74 7.34
C TYR A 229 9.14 -2.93 6.31
N SER A 230 9.59 -1.74 6.69
CA SER A 230 10.34 -0.79 5.86
C SER A 230 11.73 -0.58 6.47
N PRO A 231 12.76 -1.31 6.04
CA PRO A 231 14.13 -1.18 6.57
C PRO A 231 14.84 0.08 6.10
N GLY A 232 14.41 0.66 4.97
CA GLY A 232 15.07 1.79 4.32
C GLY A 232 15.08 3.07 5.14
N LYS A 233 16.06 3.95 4.88
CA LYS A 233 16.13 5.29 5.44
C LYS A 233 15.16 6.23 4.70
N PHE A 234 14.58 7.20 5.41
CA PHE A 234 13.76 8.22 4.78
C PHE A 234 14.60 9.29 4.07
N PHE A 235 15.58 9.86 4.77
CA PHE A 235 16.47 10.88 4.23
C PHE A 235 17.77 10.28 3.73
N LYS A 236 18.36 10.94 2.73
CA LYS A 236 19.77 10.73 2.37
C LYS A 236 20.64 11.05 3.57
N GLU A 237 21.79 10.38 3.65
CA GLU A 237 22.72 10.58 4.73
C GLU A 237 23.15 12.04 4.86
N GLY A 238 23.08 12.57 6.09
CA GLY A 238 23.39 13.97 6.40
C GLY A 238 22.29 14.99 6.10
N TYR A 239 21.14 14.60 5.51
CA TYR A 239 20.08 15.54 5.15
C TYR A 239 18.85 15.52 6.06
N GLY A 240 18.86 14.74 7.12
CA GLY A 240 17.76 14.72 8.08
C GLY A 240 17.94 13.69 9.18
N PRO A 241 16.98 13.62 10.10
CA PRO A 241 17.03 12.64 11.19
C PRO A 241 16.95 11.21 10.63
N GLU A 242 17.58 10.27 11.31
CA GLU A 242 17.60 8.88 10.90
C GLU A 242 16.25 8.20 11.15
N ILE A 243 15.45 8.11 10.09
CA ILE A 243 14.13 7.47 10.08
C ILE A 243 14.28 6.16 9.29
N LYS A 244 14.27 5.00 9.98
CA LYS A 244 14.45 3.66 9.40
C LYS A 244 13.74 2.59 10.22
N ASN A 245 13.65 1.36 9.71
CA ASN A 245 13.11 0.19 10.41
C ASN A 245 11.68 0.38 10.91
N THR A 246 10.80 0.93 10.06
CA THR A 246 9.39 1.16 10.40
C THR A 246 8.59 -0.12 10.24
N TRP A 247 7.75 -0.41 11.23
CA TRP A 247 6.72 -1.44 11.14
C TRP A 247 5.35 -0.78 11.10
N THR A 248 4.52 -1.17 10.15
CA THR A 248 3.12 -0.76 10.06
C THR A 248 2.21 -1.97 10.01
N VAL A 249 1.06 -1.86 10.64
CA VAL A 249 -0.02 -2.85 10.56
C VAL A 249 -1.30 -2.16 10.15
N GLY A 250 -2.18 -2.87 9.47
CA GLY A 250 -3.41 -2.27 8.99
C GLY A 250 -4.35 -3.24 8.31
N LEU A 251 -5.31 -2.65 7.63
CA LEU A 251 -6.35 -3.36 6.88
C LEU A 251 -6.05 -3.26 5.40
N ILE A 252 -6.38 -4.32 4.66
CA ILE A 252 -6.28 -4.40 3.21
C ILE A 252 -7.55 -4.99 2.64
N ILE A 253 -7.98 -4.49 1.48
CA ILE A 253 -9.20 -4.91 0.78
C ILE A 253 -8.85 -5.21 -0.66
N GLY A 254 -9.41 -6.29 -1.21
CA GLY A 254 -9.24 -6.67 -2.62
C GLY A 254 -7.84 -7.22 -2.92
N LEU A 255 -7.39 -8.16 -2.10
CA LEU A 255 -6.16 -8.93 -2.33
C LEU A 255 -6.45 -10.20 -3.11
#